data_1a05ce5ab881b2be359b5f820d9f1533
#
_entry.id   1a05ce5ab881b2be359b5f820d9f1533
#
_cell.length_a   1.000
_cell.length_b   1.000
_cell.length_c   1.000
_cell.angle_alpha   90.00
_cell.angle_beta   90.00
_cell.angle_gamma   90.00
#
_symmetry.space_group_name_H-M   'P 1'
#
loop_
_entity.id
_entity.type
_entity.pdbx_description
1 polymer ?
#
loop_
_entity_poly.entity_id
_entity_poly.type
_entity_poly.pdbx_seq_one_letter_code
_entity_poly.pdbx_strand_id
1 'polypeptide(L)'
;KKMNDFWKFPYPSQRMPVLARNVVATSQPLAAQAGLRMLHKGGNAADAVLATAISLTVVEPTSNGIGSDAFALIWDGQKLHGINGSGRSPQAWSLERFAGLDEMPPFGWDTVTVPGAVATWVQLSQKFGKLPFDDLFVAAIEYAKNGFIVSPITAERWAVAAQTYKGFADFGKTFLPAGRAPRPGEVFRCADQAETLQAIAASKGESFYRGDLAEQIAHCAKASGGAMTLEDLANHRSEWEE
;
A
#
# COMPACT_ATOMS: atom_id res chain seq x y z
N LYS A 1 -6.41 8.44 35.55
CA LYS A 1 -6.57 7.08 34.95
C LYS A 1 -5.78 7.06 33.66
N LYS A 2 -4.77 6.20 33.56
CA LYS A 2 -3.94 6.09 32.36
C LYS A 2 -4.81 5.60 31.19
N MET A 3 -4.91 6.39 30.13
CA MET A 3 -5.66 6.10 28.91
C MET A 3 -5.23 4.77 28.24
N ASN A 4 -4.08 4.21 28.64
CA ASN A 4 -3.54 2.95 28.14
C ASN A 4 -4.37 1.68 28.44
N ASP A 5 -5.27 1.72 29.44
CA ASP A 5 -6.02 0.53 29.81
C ASP A 5 -7.34 0.37 29.04
N PHE A 6 -7.81 1.43 28.39
CA PHE A 6 -9.04 1.39 27.60
C PHE A 6 -8.90 0.49 26.35
N TRP A 7 -7.69 0.38 25.79
CA TRP A 7 -7.41 -0.39 24.58
C TRP A 7 -7.00 -1.83 24.83
N LYS A 8 -6.88 -2.24 26.10
CA LYS A 8 -6.68 -3.64 26.45
C LYS A 8 -8.04 -4.34 26.51
N PHE A 9 -8.35 -5.08 25.45
CA PHE A 9 -9.57 -5.87 25.39
C PHE A 9 -9.41 -7.13 26.27
N PRO A 10 -10.11 -7.25 27.40
CA PRO A 10 -9.89 -8.34 28.36
C PRO A 10 -10.58 -9.65 27.99
N TYR A 11 -11.28 -9.71 26.87
CA TYR A 11 -12.01 -10.88 26.41
C TYR A 11 -11.55 -11.34 25.02
N PRO A 12 -11.58 -12.66 24.76
CA PRO A 12 -11.22 -13.17 23.44
C PRO A 12 -12.20 -12.65 22.39
N SER A 13 -11.66 -12.17 21.27
CA SER A 13 -12.47 -11.74 20.14
C SER A 13 -13.02 -12.97 19.41
N GLN A 14 -14.19 -13.45 19.80
CA GLN A 14 -14.94 -14.42 19.01
C GLN A 14 -15.87 -13.68 18.06
N ARG A 15 -15.61 -13.82 16.76
CA ARG A 15 -16.44 -13.21 15.72
C ARG A 15 -17.38 -14.27 15.16
N MET A 16 -18.66 -13.95 15.11
CA MET A 16 -19.64 -14.76 14.41
C MET A 16 -19.35 -14.74 12.90
N PRO A 17 -19.59 -15.84 12.17
CA PRO A 17 -19.57 -15.82 10.71
C PRO A 17 -20.53 -14.76 10.17
N VAL A 18 -20.04 -13.96 9.21
CA VAL A 18 -20.87 -12.97 8.53
C VAL A 18 -21.46 -13.59 7.27
N LEU A 19 -22.79 -13.66 7.21
CA LEU A 19 -23.54 -14.11 6.05
C LEU A 19 -24.24 -12.90 5.45
N ALA A 20 -23.81 -12.46 4.29
CA ALA A 20 -24.35 -11.30 3.59
C ALA A 20 -24.22 -11.45 2.09
N ARG A 21 -25.02 -10.69 1.33
CA ARG A 21 -24.90 -10.64 -0.13
C ARG A 21 -23.57 -10.07 -0.58
N ASN A 22 -23.08 -9.07 0.13
CA ASN A 22 -21.80 -8.40 -0.14
C ASN A 22 -20.92 -8.47 1.12
N VAL A 23 -19.74 -9.00 0.96
CA VAL A 23 -18.75 -9.12 2.05
C VAL A 23 -17.39 -8.64 1.59
N VAL A 24 -16.74 -7.85 2.42
CA VAL A 24 -15.33 -7.47 2.29
C VAL A 24 -14.62 -7.84 3.59
N ALA A 25 -13.58 -8.65 3.50
CA ALA A 25 -12.76 -9.06 4.63
C ALA A 25 -11.33 -8.55 4.48
N THR A 26 -10.84 -7.84 5.49
CA THR A 26 -9.48 -7.30 5.54
C THR A 26 -9.08 -7.04 6.98
N SER A 27 -7.80 -6.74 7.22
CA SER A 27 -7.22 -6.47 8.54
C SER A 27 -7.72 -5.16 9.18
N GLN A 28 -8.19 -4.18 8.36
CA GLN A 28 -8.50 -2.83 8.83
C GLN A 28 -9.92 -2.41 8.45
N PRO A 29 -10.77 -2.04 9.44
CA PRO A 29 -12.19 -1.74 9.19
C PRO A 29 -12.47 -0.59 8.21
N LEU A 30 -11.63 0.46 8.18
CA LEU A 30 -11.81 1.57 7.24
C LEU A 30 -11.56 1.12 5.79
N ALA A 31 -10.61 0.21 5.58
CA ALA A 31 -10.37 -0.39 4.28
C ALA A 31 -11.53 -1.30 3.85
N ALA A 32 -12.13 -2.06 4.79
CA ALA A 32 -13.35 -2.82 4.51
C ALA A 32 -14.52 -1.90 4.09
N GLN A 33 -14.68 -0.76 4.74
CA GLN A 33 -15.70 0.24 4.37
C GLN A 33 -15.46 0.81 2.98
N ALA A 34 -14.20 1.07 2.60
CA ALA A 34 -13.87 1.54 1.25
C ALA A 34 -14.31 0.52 0.19
N GLY A 35 -14.03 -0.77 0.39
CA GLY A 35 -14.48 -1.82 -0.51
C GLY A 35 -16.01 -1.95 -0.57
N LEU A 36 -16.69 -1.90 0.58
CA LEU A 36 -18.15 -1.92 0.63
C LEU A 36 -18.78 -0.71 -0.09
N ARG A 37 -18.18 0.48 0.00
CA ARG A 37 -18.62 1.67 -0.78
C ARG A 37 -18.65 1.38 -2.28
N MET A 38 -17.68 0.64 -2.81
CA MET A 38 -17.65 0.27 -4.23
C MET A 38 -18.77 -0.69 -4.58
N LEU A 39 -19.04 -1.70 -3.75
CA LEU A 39 -20.17 -2.62 -3.96
C LEU A 39 -21.52 -1.87 -3.92
N HIS A 40 -21.71 -0.94 -2.98
CA HIS A 40 -22.92 -0.11 -2.90
C HIS A 40 -23.06 0.87 -4.08
N LYS A 41 -21.96 1.33 -4.66
CA LYS A 41 -21.94 2.18 -5.86
C LYS A 41 -22.28 1.40 -7.14
N GLY A 42 -22.47 0.09 -7.05
CA GLY A 42 -22.78 -0.78 -8.19
C GLY A 42 -21.55 -1.42 -8.84
N GLY A 43 -20.39 -1.30 -8.21
CA GLY A 43 -19.17 -2.00 -8.57
C GLY A 43 -19.26 -3.50 -8.29
N ASN A 44 -18.21 -4.21 -8.62
CA ASN A 44 -18.07 -5.65 -8.42
C ASN A 44 -16.96 -5.98 -7.38
N ALA A 45 -16.66 -7.26 -7.23
CA ALA A 45 -15.64 -7.72 -6.27
C ALA A 45 -14.22 -7.19 -6.61
N ALA A 46 -13.90 -7.01 -7.90
CA ALA A 46 -12.61 -6.43 -8.29
C ALA A 46 -12.49 -4.97 -7.85
N ASP A 47 -13.53 -4.15 -8.09
CA ASP A 47 -13.56 -2.77 -7.62
C ASP A 47 -13.46 -2.69 -6.10
N ALA A 48 -14.16 -3.58 -5.39
CA ALA A 48 -14.15 -3.61 -3.94
C ALA A 48 -12.77 -3.96 -3.37
N VAL A 49 -12.11 -5.01 -3.89
CA VAL A 49 -10.79 -5.41 -3.39
C VAL A 49 -9.72 -4.37 -3.71
N LEU A 50 -9.81 -3.71 -4.87
CA LEU A 50 -8.89 -2.64 -5.26
C LEU A 50 -9.02 -1.42 -4.33
N ALA A 51 -10.25 -0.92 -4.10
CA ALA A 51 -10.46 0.18 -3.17
C ALA A 51 -10.02 -0.16 -1.75
N THR A 52 -10.18 -1.42 -1.32
CA THR A 52 -9.69 -1.93 -0.05
C THR A 52 -8.16 -1.91 0.00
N ALA A 53 -7.48 -2.48 -1.00
CA ALA A 53 -6.02 -2.54 -1.07
C ALA A 53 -5.38 -1.15 -1.12
N ILE A 54 -5.93 -0.25 -1.94
CA ILE A 54 -5.48 1.15 -2.03
C ILE A 54 -5.65 1.85 -0.68
N SER A 55 -6.79 1.65 0.01
CA SER A 55 -7.02 2.25 1.32
C SER A 55 -6.08 1.70 2.40
N LEU A 56 -5.71 0.43 2.34
CA LEU A 56 -4.74 -0.18 3.27
C LEU A 56 -3.39 0.54 3.24
N THR A 57 -2.95 1.04 2.09
CA THR A 57 -1.68 1.79 1.99
C THR A 57 -1.67 3.05 2.86
N VAL A 58 -2.84 3.57 3.20
CA VAL A 58 -3.02 4.75 4.05
C VAL A 58 -3.30 4.37 5.50
N VAL A 59 -4.31 3.50 5.72
CA VAL A 59 -4.84 3.25 7.07
C VAL A 59 -4.11 2.14 7.83
N GLU A 60 -3.24 1.40 7.16
CA GLU A 60 -2.35 0.38 7.73
C GLU A 60 -0.93 0.46 7.14
N PRO A 61 -0.25 1.62 7.25
CA PRO A 61 1.04 1.87 6.59
C PRO A 61 2.19 1.05 7.18
N THR A 62 1.94 0.35 8.29
CA THR A 62 2.91 -0.56 8.93
C THR A 62 3.04 -1.91 8.23
N SER A 63 2.14 -2.22 7.30
CA SER A 63 2.11 -3.52 6.59
C SER A 63 1.79 -3.38 5.10
N ASN A 64 1.44 -2.18 4.64
CA ASN A 64 1.04 -1.91 3.26
C ASN A 64 1.64 -0.59 2.77
N GLY A 65 1.94 -0.50 1.47
CA GLY A 65 2.49 0.71 0.88
C GLY A 65 2.25 0.77 -0.63
N ILE A 66 2.26 1.99 -1.19
CA ILE A 66 2.16 2.20 -2.64
C ILE A 66 3.36 1.58 -3.37
N GLY A 67 4.52 1.54 -2.70
CA GLY A 67 5.75 0.94 -3.19
C GLY A 67 5.87 -0.57 -2.98
N SER A 68 4.79 -1.27 -2.63
CA SER A 68 4.78 -2.72 -2.40
C SER A 68 4.49 -3.53 -3.65
N ASP A 69 4.52 -4.85 -3.49
CA ASP A 69 4.00 -5.82 -4.45
C ASP A 69 2.50 -6.00 -4.27
N ALA A 70 1.84 -6.62 -5.26
CA ALA A 70 0.48 -7.08 -5.12
C ALA A 70 0.25 -8.39 -5.89
N PHE A 71 -0.50 -9.29 -5.27
CA PHE A 71 -0.91 -10.56 -5.86
C PHE A 71 -2.42 -10.68 -5.75
N ALA A 72 -3.06 -11.27 -6.76
CA ALA A 72 -4.48 -11.52 -6.68
C ALA A 72 -4.88 -12.83 -7.35
N LEU A 73 -5.91 -13.45 -6.77
CA LEU A 73 -6.65 -14.56 -7.38
C LEU A 73 -8.10 -14.13 -7.54
N ILE A 74 -8.64 -14.26 -8.75
CA ILE A 74 -10.00 -13.87 -9.09
C ILE A 74 -10.71 -15.03 -9.76
N TRP A 75 -11.87 -15.40 -9.21
CA TRP A 75 -12.82 -16.30 -9.85
C TRP A 75 -13.88 -15.49 -10.56
N ASP A 76 -13.98 -15.61 -11.87
CA ASP A 76 -14.93 -14.85 -12.71
C ASP A 76 -16.30 -15.56 -12.92
N GLY A 77 -16.47 -16.72 -12.28
CA GLY A 77 -17.62 -17.60 -12.44
C GLY A 77 -17.35 -18.81 -13.34
N GLN A 78 -16.24 -18.81 -14.07
CA GLN A 78 -15.85 -19.89 -15.00
C GLN A 78 -14.40 -20.34 -14.83
N LYS A 79 -13.48 -19.38 -14.68
CA LYS A 79 -12.04 -19.63 -14.59
C LYS A 79 -11.43 -18.87 -13.41
N LEU A 80 -10.42 -19.46 -12.78
CA LEU A 80 -9.55 -18.79 -11.82
C LEU A 80 -8.44 -18.06 -12.58
N HIS A 81 -8.28 -16.78 -12.28
CA HIS A 81 -7.22 -15.94 -12.82
C HIS A 81 -6.27 -15.56 -11.70
N GLY A 82 -4.97 -15.68 -11.96
CA GLY A 82 -3.90 -15.23 -11.08
C GLY A 82 -3.17 -14.04 -11.69
N ILE A 83 -2.74 -13.09 -10.88
CA ILE A 83 -1.81 -12.04 -11.29
C ILE A 83 -0.69 -11.93 -10.28
N ASN A 84 0.54 -11.94 -10.80
CA ASN A 84 1.76 -11.71 -10.05
C ASN A 84 2.25 -10.28 -10.33
N GLY A 85 2.17 -9.43 -9.32
CA GLY A 85 2.68 -8.06 -9.34
C GLY A 85 3.92 -7.89 -8.46
N SER A 86 4.76 -8.91 -8.34
CA SER A 86 6.09 -8.74 -7.75
C SER A 86 6.99 -7.93 -8.69
N GLY A 87 7.85 -7.11 -8.12
CA GLY A 87 8.80 -6.31 -8.88
C GLY A 87 10.07 -7.08 -9.23
N ARG A 88 10.62 -6.77 -10.37
CA ARG A 88 11.97 -7.23 -10.74
C ARG A 88 13.03 -6.47 -9.97
N SER A 89 14.19 -7.06 -9.77
CA SER A 89 15.37 -6.35 -9.28
C SER A 89 15.77 -5.25 -10.28
N PRO A 90 16.33 -4.10 -9.82
CA PRO A 90 16.95 -3.14 -10.70
C PRO A 90 17.99 -3.80 -11.62
N GLN A 91 18.05 -3.38 -12.89
CA GLN A 91 18.97 -3.96 -13.88
C GLN A 91 20.45 -3.83 -13.47
N ALA A 92 20.77 -2.79 -12.71
CA ALA A 92 22.13 -2.55 -12.23
C ALA A 92 22.54 -3.44 -11.04
N TRP A 93 21.68 -4.32 -10.53
CA TRP A 93 22.08 -5.30 -9.52
C TRP A 93 22.92 -6.39 -10.16
N SER A 94 24.05 -6.65 -9.53
CA SER A 94 25.00 -7.69 -9.94
C SER A 94 25.57 -8.38 -8.71
N LEU A 95 26.22 -9.51 -8.89
CA LEU A 95 26.92 -10.22 -7.81
C LEU A 95 28.03 -9.35 -7.21
N GLU A 96 28.69 -8.50 -8.02
CA GLU A 96 29.75 -7.62 -7.57
C GLU A 96 29.23 -6.54 -6.61
N ARG A 97 27.98 -6.04 -6.83
CA ARG A 97 27.35 -5.06 -5.92
C ARG A 97 27.20 -5.62 -4.50
N PHE A 98 26.98 -6.91 -4.39
CA PHE A 98 26.77 -7.59 -3.12
C PHE A 98 27.97 -8.42 -2.69
N ALA A 99 29.11 -8.28 -3.36
CA ALA A 99 30.34 -9.00 -3.01
C ALA A 99 30.78 -8.69 -1.57
N GLY A 100 31.08 -9.76 -0.81
CA GLY A 100 31.48 -9.64 0.60
C GLY A 100 30.35 -9.50 1.61
N LEU A 101 29.09 -9.60 1.17
CA LEU A 101 27.94 -9.72 2.06
C LEU A 101 27.59 -11.21 2.23
N ASP A 102 27.41 -11.65 3.47
CA ASP A 102 26.93 -13.01 3.78
C ASP A 102 25.40 -13.13 3.58
N GLU A 103 24.68 -12.00 3.70
CA GLU A 103 23.22 -11.91 3.51
C GLU A 103 22.84 -10.54 2.91
N MET A 104 21.67 -10.47 2.30
CA MET A 104 21.14 -9.19 1.80
C MET A 104 20.88 -8.22 2.95
N PRO A 105 21.17 -6.92 2.76
CA PRO A 105 20.85 -5.91 3.78
C PRO A 105 19.36 -5.94 4.12
N PRO A 106 18.96 -5.86 5.40
CA PRO A 106 17.54 -5.87 5.76
C PRO A 106 16.82 -4.55 5.48
N PHE A 107 17.55 -3.48 5.18
CA PHE A 107 17.03 -2.12 4.99
C PHE A 107 17.77 -1.38 3.87
N GLY A 108 17.15 -0.32 3.38
CA GLY A 108 17.72 0.56 2.37
C GLY A 108 17.32 0.15 0.95
N TRP A 109 17.89 0.82 -0.04
CA TRP A 109 17.53 0.65 -1.45
C TRP A 109 17.90 -0.72 -2.03
N ASP A 110 18.87 -1.41 -1.44
CA ASP A 110 19.27 -2.75 -1.88
C ASP A 110 18.30 -3.87 -1.46
N THR A 111 17.18 -3.50 -0.81
CA THR A 111 16.05 -4.38 -0.53
C THR A 111 14.81 -4.03 -1.36
N VAL A 112 14.89 -2.98 -2.20
CA VAL A 112 13.74 -2.45 -2.92
C VAL A 112 13.78 -2.91 -4.38
N THR A 113 12.84 -3.77 -4.75
CA THR A 113 12.55 -4.12 -6.14
C THR A 113 11.63 -3.08 -6.78
N VAL A 114 11.38 -3.17 -8.08
CA VAL A 114 10.45 -2.26 -8.75
C VAL A 114 9.05 -2.43 -8.14
N PRO A 115 8.42 -1.37 -7.63
CA PRO A 115 7.09 -1.49 -7.02
C PRO A 115 6.03 -1.99 -8.01
N GLY A 116 5.37 -3.10 -7.70
CA GLY A 116 4.43 -3.75 -8.62
C GLY A 116 2.95 -3.51 -8.33
N ALA A 117 2.60 -3.02 -7.14
CA ALA A 117 1.22 -2.89 -6.70
C ALA A 117 0.37 -2.01 -7.62
N VAL A 118 0.86 -0.84 -8.02
CA VAL A 118 0.12 0.11 -8.86
C VAL A 118 -0.19 -0.49 -10.24
N ALA A 119 0.76 -1.18 -10.88
CA ALA A 119 0.54 -1.85 -12.16
C ALA A 119 -0.52 -2.95 -12.04
N THR A 120 -0.47 -3.70 -10.93
CA THR A 120 -1.46 -4.73 -10.64
C THR A 120 -2.86 -4.13 -10.46
N TRP A 121 -3.00 -3.02 -9.73
CA TRP A 121 -4.30 -2.34 -9.57
C TRP A 121 -4.86 -1.90 -10.92
N VAL A 122 -4.02 -1.33 -11.78
CA VAL A 122 -4.42 -0.89 -13.13
C VAL A 122 -4.90 -2.08 -13.95
N GLN A 123 -4.11 -3.16 -14.02
CA GLN A 123 -4.45 -4.33 -14.84
C GLN A 123 -5.72 -5.04 -14.33
N LEU A 124 -5.89 -5.18 -13.00
CA LEU A 124 -7.09 -5.76 -12.40
C LEU A 124 -8.34 -4.91 -12.70
N SER A 125 -8.22 -3.59 -12.56
CA SER A 125 -9.32 -2.67 -12.89
C SER A 125 -9.70 -2.72 -14.37
N GLN A 126 -8.71 -2.74 -15.25
CA GLN A 126 -8.95 -2.80 -16.71
C GLN A 126 -9.61 -4.12 -17.14
N LYS A 127 -9.20 -5.25 -16.54
CA LYS A 127 -9.69 -6.58 -16.96
C LYS A 127 -11.04 -6.94 -16.32
N PHE A 128 -11.23 -6.59 -15.04
CA PHE A 128 -12.38 -7.06 -14.27
C PHE A 128 -13.19 -5.94 -13.63
N GLY A 129 -12.66 -4.71 -13.53
CA GLY A 129 -13.36 -3.59 -12.92
C GLY A 129 -14.61 -3.17 -13.68
N LYS A 130 -15.55 -2.61 -12.95
CA LYS A 130 -16.81 -2.08 -13.46
C LYS A 130 -16.94 -0.57 -13.26
N LEU A 131 -16.28 -0.06 -12.21
CA LEU A 131 -16.27 1.37 -11.90
C LEU A 131 -15.07 2.07 -12.56
N PRO A 132 -15.13 3.40 -12.76
CA PRO A 132 -13.98 4.20 -13.13
C PRO A 132 -12.82 3.99 -12.16
N PHE A 133 -11.59 3.93 -12.67
CA PHE A 133 -10.40 3.65 -11.86
C PHE A 133 -10.18 4.67 -10.73
N ASP A 134 -10.44 5.94 -11.00
CA ASP A 134 -10.31 7.04 -10.04
C ASP A 134 -11.29 6.94 -8.87
N ASP A 135 -12.48 6.38 -9.07
CA ASP A 135 -13.43 6.11 -8.00
C ASP A 135 -12.86 5.22 -6.89
N LEU A 136 -11.98 4.29 -7.26
CA LEU A 136 -11.37 3.34 -6.33
C LEU A 136 -10.42 4.01 -5.31
N PHE A 137 -9.95 5.20 -5.62
CA PHE A 137 -9.01 5.98 -4.80
C PHE A 137 -9.69 6.94 -3.82
N VAL A 138 -10.96 7.25 -4.03
CA VAL A 138 -11.68 8.31 -3.29
C VAL A 138 -11.53 8.14 -1.78
N ALA A 139 -11.79 6.96 -1.24
CA ALA A 139 -11.71 6.71 0.20
C ALA A 139 -10.28 6.87 0.73
N ALA A 140 -9.29 6.33 0.04
CA ALA A 140 -7.88 6.43 0.43
C ALA A 140 -7.39 7.89 0.43
N ILE A 141 -7.75 8.65 -0.59
CA ILE A 141 -7.44 10.08 -0.69
C ILE A 141 -8.12 10.86 0.45
N GLU A 142 -9.40 10.57 0.75
CA GLU A 142 -10.12 11.16 1.88
C GLU A 142 -9.40 10.89 3.21
N TYR A 143 -8.98 9.63 3.47
CA TYR A 143 -8.27 9.25 4.68
C TYR A 143 -6.89 9.91 4.78
N ALA A 144 -6.14 9.97 3.70
CA ALA A 144 -4.83 10.60 3.68
C ALA A 144 -4.92 12.12 3.90
N LYS A 145 -5.86 12.79 3.22
CA LYS A 145 -6.03 14.26 3.25
C LYS A 145 -6.69 14.74 4.53
N ASN A 146 -7.84 14.15 4.89
CA ASN A 146 -8.67 14.60 6.02
C ASN A 146 -8.27 13.95 7.33
N GLY A 147 -7.54 12.82 7.25
CA GLY A 147 -7.07 12.02 8.36
C GLY A 147 -8.00 10.87 8.71
N PHE A 148 -7.41 9.89 9.37
CA PHE A 148 -8.12 8.74 9.93
C PHE A 148 -7.74 8.52 11.39
N ILE A 149 -8.63 7.90 12.15
CA ILE A 149 -8.37 7.55 13.55
C ILE A 149 -7.52 6.28 13.58
N VAL A 150 -6.34 6.37 14.20
CA VAL A 150 -5.41 5.25 14.29
C VAL A 150 -5.93 4.18 15.24
N SER A 151 -6.02 2.94 14.74
CA SER A 151 -6.48 1.79 15.52
C SER A 151 -5.43 1.33 16.53
N PRO A 152 -5.81 0.62 17.61
CA PRO A 152 -4.87 0.14 18.64
C PRO A 152 -3.75 -0.73 18.07
N ILE A 153 -4.08 -1.70 17.23
CA ILE A 153 -3.10 -2.63 16.62
C ILE A 153 -2.14 -1.88 15.69
N THR A 154 -2.67 -0.98 14.85
CA THR A 154 -1.84 -0.16 13.97
C THR A 154 -0.90 0.73 14.78
N ALA A 155 -1.38 1.36 15.86
CA ALA A 155 -0.55 2.20 16.72
C ALA A 155 0.59 1.41 17.39
N GLU A 156 0.34 0.20 17.85
CA GLU A 156 1.35 -0.68 18.44
C GLU A 156 2.45 -1.03 17.42
N ARG A 157 2.07 -1.48 16.22
CA ARG A 157 3.00 -1.77 15.13
C ARG A 157 3.78 -0.52 14.70
N TRP A 158 3.13 0.63 14.68
CA TRP A 158 3.77 1.91 14.33
C TRP A 158 4.82 2.33 15.37
N ALA A 159 4.56 2.08 16.65
CA ALA A 159 5.54 2.31 17.71
C ALA A 159 6.81 1.45 17.54
N VAL A 160 6.64 0.19 17.09
CA VAL A 160 7.78 -0.68 16.73
C VAL A 160 8.51 -0.13 15.50
N ALA A 161 7.77 0.23 14.44
CA ALA A 161 8.35 0.80 13.22
C ALA A 161 9.14 2.09 13.50
N ALA A 162 8.68 2.94 14.42
CA ALA A 162 9.39 4.15 14.84
C ALA A 162 10.78 3.87 15.44
N GLN A 163 10.96 2.73 16.12
CA GLN A 163 12.27 2.31 16.61
C GLN A 163 13.13 1.68 15.51
N THR A 164 12.52 0.84 14.68
CA THR A 164 13.18 0.15 13.58
C THR A 164 13.76 1.14 12.56
N TYR A 165 12.99 2.16 12.18
CA TYR A 165 13.35 3.12 11.13
C TYR A 165 13.87 4.47 11.67
N LYS A 166 14.28 4.55 12.94
CA LYS A 166 14.79 5.80 13.55
C LYS A 166 15.97 6.44 12.81
N GLY A 167 16.73 5.65 12.07
CA GLY A 167 17.87 6.12 11.26
C GLY A 167 17.47 6.72 9.90
N PHE A 168 16.21 6.62 9.51
CA PHE A 168 15.72 7.11 8.22
C PHE A 168 14.95 8.42 8.43
N ALA A 169 15.57 9.55 8.06
CA ALA A 169 15.01 10.89 8.28
C ALA A 169 13.64 11.09 7.61
N ASP A 170 13.47 10.56 6.39
CA ASP A 170 12.23 10.68 5.63
C ASP A 170 11.08 9.87 6.25
N PHE A 171 11.38 8.72 6.87
CA PHE A 171 10.39 8.00 7.67
C PHE A 171 9.90 8.86 8.85
N GLY A 172 10.83 9.49 9.56
CA GLY A 172 10.50 10.38 10.68
C GLY A 172 9.64 11.56 10.23
N LYS A 173 10.00 12.20 9.13
CA LYS A 173 9.26 13.33 8.55
C LYS A 173 7.84 12.95 8.15
N THR A 174 7.65 11.81 7.51
CA THR A 174 6.36 11.38 6.97
C THR A 174 5.47 10.73 8.03
N PHE A 175 6.02 9.82 8.82
CA PHE A 175 5.24 8.94 9.68
C PHE A 175 5.30 9.28 11.17
N LEU A 176 6.13 10.24 11.58
CA LEU A 176 6.27 10.68 12.97
C LEU A 176 6.06 12.20 13.11
N PRO A 177 4.89 12.76 12.72
CA PRO A 177 4.69 14.21 12.64
C PRO A 177 4.85 14.93 13.98
N ALA A 178 4.69 14.24 15.10
CA ALA A 178 4.94 14.76 16.44
C ALA A 178 6.28 14.25 17.05
N GLY A 179 7.22 13.79 16.20
CA GLY A 179 8.46 13.17 16.64
C GLY A 179 8.27 11.77 17.26
N ARG A 180 7.08 11.19 17.15
CA ARG A 180 6.70 9.88 17.70
C ARG A 180 5.61 9.22 16.86
N ALA A 181 5.45 7.91 17.03
CA ALA A 181 4.32 7.19 16.49
C ALA A 181 2.98 7.74 17.04
N PRO A 182 1.90 7.78 16.23
CA PRO A 182 0.58 8.15 16.70
C PRO A 182 0.06 7.12 17.71
N ARG A 183 -0.73 7.58 18.68
CA ARG A 183 -1.38 6.75 19.69
C ARG A 183 -2.75 6.27 19.18
N PRO A 184 -3.30 5.18 19.77
CA PRO A 184 -4.68 4.80 19.51
C PRO A 184 -5.64 5.97 19.72
N GLY A 185 -6.55 6.19 18.77
CA GLY A 185 -7.53 7.28 18.82
C GLY A 185 -7.04 8.63 18.32
N GLU A 186 -5.75 8.80 18.05
CA GLU A 186 -5.24 10.01 17.43
C GLU A 186 -5.56 10.03 15.92
N VAL A 187 -5.72 11.22 15.37
CA VAL A 187 -5.92 11.41 13.93
C VAL A 187 -4.56 11.56 13.24
N PHE A 188 -4.29 10.70 12.27
CA PHE A 188 -3.12 10.82 11.39
C PHE A 188 -3.53 11.33 10.02
N ARG A 189 -2.70 12.20 9.42
CA ARG A 189 -2.85 12.76 8.07
C ARG A 189 -1.53 12.65 7.32
N CYS A 190 -1.61 12.44 6.02
CA CYS A 190 -0.46 12.44 5.12
C CYS A 190 -0.86 13.08 3.79
N ALA A 191 -0.77 14.42 3.69
CA ALA A 191 -1.20 15.18 2.52
C ALA A 191 -0.41 14.76 1.26
N ASP A 192 0.90 14.56 1.38
CA ASP A 192 1.76 14.15 0.27
C ASP A 192 1.34 12.79 -0.31
N GLN A 193 0.87 11.87 0.55
CA GLN A 193 0.33 10.59 0.10
C GLN A 193 -1.00 10.77 -0.63
N ALA A 194 -1.84 11.71 -0.21
CA ALA A 194 -3.07 12.03 -0.91
C ALA A 194 -2.79 12.57 -2.32
N GLU A 195 -1.80 13.44 -2.48
CA GLU A 195 -1.37 13.97 -3.78
C GLU A 195 -0.82 12.85 -4.67
N THR A 196 0.01 11.97 -4.11
CA THR A 196 0.53 10.79 -4.82
C THR A 196 -0.59 9.90 -5.33
N LEU A 197 -1.58 9.58 -4.47
CA LEU A 197 -2.74 8.77 -4.85
C LEU A 197 -3.60 9.46 -5.92
N GLN A 198 -3.78 10.78 -5.84
CA GLN A 198 -4.47 11.57 -6.88
C GLN A 198 -3.75 11.49 -8.23
N ALA A 199 -2.42 11.63 -8.24
CA ALA A 199 -1.62 11.53 -9.46
C ALA A 199 -1.71 10.13 -10.09
N ILE A 200 -1.66 9.06 -9.28
CA ILE A 200 -1.85 7.68 -9.74
C ILE A 200 -3.24 7.48 -10.34
N ALA A 201 -4.27 7.93 -9.64
CA ALA A 201 -5.67 7.81 -10.09
C ALA A 201 -5.89 8.53 -11.43
N ALA A 202 -5.48 9.79 -11.53
CA ALA A 202 -5.67 10.63 -12.71
C ALA A 202 -4.90 10.12 -13.93
N SER A 203 -3.68 9.62 -13.73
CA SER A 203 -2.83 9.10 -14.81
C SER A 203 -3.06 7.61 -15.12
N LYS A 204 -3.94 6.92 -14.38
CA LYS A 204 -4.09 5.46 -14.43
C LYS A 204 -2.75 4.74 -14.27
N GLY A 205 -1.94 5.20 -13.31
CA GLY A 205 -0.64 4.63 -12.98
C GLY A 205 0.54 5.12 -13.84
N GLU A 206 0.31 5.85 -14.95
CA GLU A 206 1.39 6.28 -15.84
C GLU A 206 2.39 7.20 -15.11
N SER A 207 1.94 8.13 -14.26
CA SER A 207 2.83 9.01 -13.51
C SER A 207 3.78 8.25 -12.58
N PHE A 208 3.35 7.07 -12.09
CA PHE A 208 4.13 6.25 -11.18
C PHE A 208 5.28 5.49 -11.85
N TYR A 209 5.11 5.13 -13.13
CA TYR A 209 6.10 4.35 -13.87
C TYR A 209 6.85 5.14 -14.93
N ARG A 210 6.27 6.23 -15.49
CA ARG A 210 6.82 6.97 -16.65
C ARG A 210 6.68 8.48 -16.56
N GLY A 211 6.26 9.02 -15.40
CA GLY A 211 6.08 10.47 -15.19
C GLY A 211 6.73 10.95 -13.91
N ASP A 212 6.21 12.04 -13.38
CA ASP A 212 6.81 12.80 -12.27
C ASP A 212 7.07 11.96 -11.02
N LEU A 213 6.19 10.99 -10.69
CA LEU A 213 6.41 10.10 -9.55
C LEU A 213 7.58 9.15 -9.82
N ALA A 214 7.72 8.62 -11.04
CA ALA A 214 8.87 7.80 -11.42
C ALA A 214 10.18 8.57 -11.30
N GLU A 215 10.20 9.83 -11.75
CA GLU A 215 11.37 10.71 -11.63
C GLU A 215 11.76 10.93 -10.17
N GLN A 216 10.78 11.17 -9.29
CA GLN A 216 11.02 11.32 -7.85
C GLN A 216 11.56 10.05 -7.21
N ILE A 217 11.02 8.87 -7.56
CA ILE A 217 11.51 7.57 -7.07
C ILE A 217 12.95 7.35 -7.50
N ALA A 218 13.26 7.51 -8.79
CA ALA A 218 14.60 7.30 -9.33
C ALA A 218 15.61 8.31 -8.75
N HIS A 219 15.20 9.59 -8.59
CA HIS A 219 16.01 10.61 -7.94
C HIS A 219 16.35 10.26 -6.49
N CYS A 220 15.35 9.85 -5.71
CA CYS A 220 15.52 9.43 -4.32
C CYS A 220 16.43 8.19 -4.21
N ALA A 221 16.24 7.20 -5.08
CA ALA A 221 17.11 6.03 -5.16
C ALA A 221 18.57 6.44 -5.39
N LYS A 222 18.82 7.24 -6.41
CA LYS A 222 20.16 7.73 -6.76
C LYS A 222 20.81 8.53 -5.62
N ALA A 223 20.05 9.44 -5.00
CA ALA A 223 20.54 10.27 -3.90
C ALA A 223 20.92 9.45 -2.67
N SER A 224 20.31 8.28 -2.47
CA SER A 224 20.53 7.37 -1.35
C SER A 224 21.38 6.14 -1.70
N GLY A 225 22.08 6.14 -2.84
CA GLY A 225 22.96 5.05 -3.27
C GLY A 225 22.23 3.82 -3.83
N GLY A 226 20.93 3.93 -4.08
CA GLY A 226 20.13 2.88 -4.71
C GLY A 226 20.39 2.74 -6.21
N ALA A 227 20.02 1.58 -6.75
CA ALA A 227 20.24 1.23 -8.15
C ALA A 227 19.01 1.42 -9.05
N MET A 228 17.84 1.73 -8.47
CA MET A 228 16.58 1.90 -9.20
C MET A 228 16.66 3.07 -10.20
N THR A 229 16.29 2.82 -11.44
CA THR A 229 16.30 3.80 -12.53
C THR A 229 14.91 4.05 -13.08
N LEU A 230 14.76 5.11 -13.90
CA LEU A 230 13.53 5.35 -14.66
C LEU A 230 13.22 4.22 -15.64
N GLU A 231 14.25 3.61 -16.21
CA GLU A 231 14.09 2.49 -17.14
C GLU A 231 13.55 1.24 -16.43
N ASP A 232 14.02 0.95 -15.22
CA ASP A 232 13.50 -0.15 -14.39
C ASP A 232 12.00 0.04 -14.13
N LEU A 233 11.59 1.25 -13.73
CA LEU A 233 10.19 1.61 -13.50
C LEU A 233 9.37 1.50 -14.79
N ALA A 234 9.82 2.11 -15.88
CA ALA A 234 9.11 2.15 -17.16
C ALA A 234 8.89 0.78 -17.79
N ASN A 235 9.82 -0.15 -17.54
CA ASN A 235 9.77 -1.51 -18.08
C ASN A 235 8.97 -2.48 -17.22
N HIS A 236 8.50 -2.07 -16.04
CA HIS A 236 7.73 -2.95 -15.16
C HIS A 236 6.41 -3.41 -15.81
N ARG A 237 6.09 -4.69 -15.61
CA ARG A 237 4.81 -5.32 -15.99
C ARG A 237 4.46 -6.36 -14.95
N SER A 238 3.22 -6.36 -14.49
CA SER A 238 2.67 -7.49 -13.73
C SER A 238 2.32 -8.62 -14.68
N GLU A 239 2.48 -9.87 -14.23
CA GLU A 239 2.34 -11.06 -15.07
C GLU A 239 1.06 -11.81 -14.69
N TRP A 240 0.27 -12.19 -15.70
CA TRP A 240 -0.89 -13.06 -15.52
C TRP A 240 -0.44 -14.50 -15.48
N GLU A 241 -0.88 -15.21 -14.44
CA GLU A 241 -0.68 -16.66 -14.28
C GLU A 241 -1.90 -17.42 -14.80
N GLU A 242 -1.68 -18.52 -15.50
CA GLU A 242 -2.74 -19.38 -16.05
C GLU A 242 -3.09 -20.56 -15.13
#